data_c72dd8760d92fcd9dc5ab7b642035316
#
_entry.id   c72dd8760d92fcd9dc5ab7b642035316
#
_cell.length_a   1.000
_cell.length_b   1.000
_cell.length_c   1.000
_cell.angle_alpha   90.00
_cell.angle_beta   90.00
_cell.angle_gamma   90.00
#
_symmetry.space_group_name_H-M   'P 1'
#
loop_
_entity.id
_entity.type
_entity.pdbx_description
1 polymer ?
#
loop_
_entity_poly.entity_id
_entity_poly.type
_entity_poly.pdbx_seq_one_letter_code
_entity_poly.pdbx_strand_id
1 'polypeptide(L)'
;MADNCVQFFRIYVCESAYRWRITLETLPLIYITSLYILLTAQRASYVTTHDKLSRVGANTLSLADIRTLMSGLPEEARSVPVEDSLSPLDSLAIDLVKMAKLLPSALVIDMGFGNIEEMYDWCKCNGILHLAGKALTDYTQEYVLQEVCRSDLYLQDSLKSKIIVYRSKIGEPEHYAIVIGEPAIENIVVRLHSSCYTGDLLGSLSCDCRSQLLTAVKLLAEQAGGIILYISQEGRGIGLANKIRAYSLQMQNSLDTEWMLTGF
;
A
#
# COMPACT_ATOMS: atom_id res chain seq x y z
N MET A 1 18.27 -34.28 6.37
CA MET A 1 16.89 -34.36 5.92
C MET A 1 16.26 -33.07 6.41
N ALA A 2 16.14 -32.09 5.54
CA ALA A 2 15.56 -30.80 5.89
C ALA A 2 14.05 -30.97 5.88
N ASP A 3 13.43 -30.71 7.02
CA ASP A 3 11.99 -30.70 7.18
C ASP A 3 11.40 -29.65 6.25
N ASN A 4 10.80 -30.09 5.15
CA ASN A 4 9.94 -29.27 4.31
C ASN A 4 8.61 -29.03 5.06
N CYS A 5 8.67 -28.27 6.14
CA CYS A 5 7.47 -27.75 6.77
C CYS A 5 6.97 -26.61 5.85
N VAL A 6 5.98 -26.90 5.02
CA VAL A 6 5.35 -25.89 4.16
C VAL A 6 4.45 -25.07 5.07
N GLN A 7 4.92 -23.89 5.48
CA GLN A 7 4.12 -22.94 6.26
C GLN A 7 3.21 -22.16 5.31
N PHE A 8 1.92 -22.17 5.58
CA PHE A 8 0.92 -21.43 4.83
C PHE A 8 0.18 -20.45 5.75
N PHE A 9 -0.08 -19.26 5.23
CA PHE A 9 -0.73 -18.20 5.99
C PHE A 9 -2.09 -17.88 5.39
N ARG A 10 -3.07 -17.70 6.25
CA ARG A 10 -4.31 -17.02 5.88
C ARG A 10 -4.17 -15.55 6.27
N ILE A 11 -4.08 -14.66 5.26
CA ILE A 11 -4.01 -13.23 5.49
C ILE A 11 -5.43 -12.71 5.66
N TYR A 12 -5.75 -12.21 6.85
CA TYR A 12 -6.95 -11.42 7.08
C TYR A 12 -6.57 -9.96 7.11
N VAL A 13 -7.08 -9.22 6.15
CA VAL A 13 -6.91 -7.78 6.12
C VAL A 13 -8.06 -7.15 6.88
N CYS A 14 -7.75 -6.38 7.92
CA CYS A 14 -8.75 -5.64 8.67
C CYS A 14 -8.97 -4.29 8.00
N GLU A 15 -10.02 -4.16 7.20
CA GLU A 15 -10.55 -2.84 6.82
C GLU A 15 -11.44 -2.30 7.94
N SER A 16 -11.03 -1.18 8.52
CA SER A 16 -11.86 -0.48 9.49
C SER A 16 -13.08 0.09 8.77
N ALA A 17 -14.23 -0.53 8.90
CA ALA A 17 -15.59 -0.04 8.74
C ALA A 17 -16.58 -0.92 7.97
N TYR A 18 -16.19 -1.91 7.19
CA TYR A 18 -17.14 -2.79 6.50
C TYR A 18 -16.97 -4.25 6.94
N ARG A 19 -17.92 -4.71 7.76
CA ARG A 19 -18.35 -6.08 8.10
C ARG A 19 -17.54 -7.24 7.51
N TRP A 20 -16.36 -7.50 8.01
CA TRP A 20 -15.83 -8.85 8.01
C TRP A 20 -16.11 -9.45 9.39
N ARG A 21 -17.13 -10.30 9.50
CA ARG A 21 -17.24 -11.21 10.63
C ARG A 21 -16.13 -12.23 10.47
N ILE A 22 -15.02 -12.03 11.18
CA ILE A 22 -14.10 -13.11 11.46
C ILE A 22 -14.84 -13.99 12.47
N THR A 23 -15.60 -14.94 12.00
CA THR A 23 -16.08 -16.03 12.84
C THR A 23 -14.91 -17.00 12.96
N LEU A 24 -14.09 -16.83 13.99
CA LEU A 24 -13.11 -17.83 14.41
C LEU A 24 -13.77 -19.20 14.65
N GLU A 25 -15.10 -19.23 14.78
CA GLU A 25 -15.93 -20.41 15.01
C GLU A 25 -15.93 -21.41 13.84
N THR A 26 -15.52 -21.02 12.64
CA THR A 26 -15.53 -21.91 11.45
C THR A 26 -14.17 -22.48 11.07
N LEU A 27 -13.10 -22.09 11.76
CA LEU A 27 -11.78 -22.66 11.49
C LEU A 27 -11.63 -23.96 12.28
N PRO A 28 -11.31 -25.10 11.64
CA PRO A 28 -10.97 -26.30 12.37
C PRO A 28 -9.72 -26.01 13.20
N LEU A 29 -9.89 -25.96 14.52
CA LEU A 29 -8.82 -25.70 15.51
C LEU A 29 -7.61 -26.64 15.36
N ILE A 30 -7.75 -27.74 14.64
CA ILE A 30 -6.74 -28.76 14.41
C ILE A 30 -5.54 -28.24 13.61
N TYR A 31 -5.73 -27.20 12.76
CA TYR A 31 -4.67 -26.67 11.90
C TYR A 31 -4.10 -25.33 12.38
N ILE A 32 -4.71 -24.70 13.39
CA ILE A 32 -4.23 -23.40 13.88
C ILE A 32 -3.14 -23.65 14.92
N THR A 33 -1.91 -23.30 14.57
CA THR A 33 -0.78 -23.37 15.50
C THR A 33 -0.59 -22.06 16.25
N SER A 34 -0.77 -20.93 15.59
CA SER A 34 -0.57 -19.61 16.19
C SER A 34 -1.29 -18.50 15.41
N LEU A 35 -1.69 -17.46 16.14
CA LEU A 35 -2.32 -16.25 15.60
C LEU A 35 -1.42 -15.05 15.91
N TYR A 36 -1.09 -14.26 14.88
CA TYR A 36 -0.22 -13.09 14.99
C TYR A 36 -0.79 -11.88 14.29
N ILE A 37 -0.39 -10.69 14.74
CA ILE A 37 -0.52 -9.44 14.01
C ILE A 37 0.83 -9.11 13.42
N LEU A 38 0.86 -8.83 12.12
CA LEU A 38 2.04 -8.26 11.45
C LEU A 38 1.91 -6.74 11.44
N LEU A 39 2.97 -6.07 11.86
CA LEU A 39 3.08 -4.61 11.89
C LEU A 39 4.30 -4.19 11.07
N THR A 40 4.14 -3.17 10.21
CA THR A 40 5.30 -2.54 9.55
C THR A 40 6.25 -1.94 10.57
N ALA A 41 7.48 -1.64 10.16
CA ALA A 41 8.48 -0.99 11.00
C ALA A 41 7.93 0.28 11.66
N GLN A 42 7.31 1.16 10.85
CA GLN A 42 6.70 2.39 11.35
C GLN A 42 5.59 2.11 12.38
N ARG A 43 4.68 1.19 12.07
CA ARG A 43 3.61 0.88 13.03
C ARG A 43 4.15 0.23 14.30
N ALA A 44 5.11 -0.66 14.17
CA ALA A 44 5.77 -1.31 15.30
C ALA A 44 6.45 -0.30 16.23
N SER A 45 7.13 0.72 15.69
CA SER A 45 7.80 1.74 16.49
C SER A 45 6.85 2.58 17.35
N TYR A 46 5.57 2.66 17.00
CA TYR A 46 4.55 3.38 17.79
C TYR A 46 3.90 2.53 18.88
N VAL A 47 3.79 1.23 18.67
CA VAL A 47 3.04 0.34 19.57
C VAL A 47 3.93 -0.64 20.31
N THR A 48 5.21 -0.69 19.96
CA THR A 48 6.22 -1.56 20.56
C THR A 48 7.54 -0.79 20.72
N THR A 49 8.60 -1.48 21.15
CA THR A 49 9.97 -0.92 21.20
C THR A 49 10.80 -1.24 19.97
N HIS A 50 10.19 -1.80 18.92
CA HIS A 50 10.86 -2.24 17.71
C HIS A 50 10.59 -1.30 16.54
N ASP A 51 11.61 -1.09 15.69
CA ASP A 51 11.60 -0.25 14.49
C ASP A 51 11.72 -1.08 13.19
N LYS A 52 11.34 -2.34 13.23
CA LYS A 52 11.36 -3.29 12.11
C LYS A 52 9.99 -3.99 11.95
N LEU A 53 9.79 -4.66 10.81
CA LEU A 53 8.65 -5.56 10.63
C LEU A 53 8.57 -6.49 11.84
N SER A 54 7.40 -6.59 12.45
CA SER A 54 7.26 -7.26 13.73
C SER A 54 6.04 -8.18 13.76
N ARG A 55 6.18 -9.33 14.42
CA ARG A 55 5.08 -10.21 14.80
C ARG A 55 4.67 -9.92 16.24
N VAL A 56 3.38 -9.79 16.48
CA VAL A 56 2.79 -9.66 17.81
C VAL A 56 1.81 -10.81 18.02
N GLY A 57 2.02 -11.63 19.04
CA GLY A 57 1.12 -12.72 19.36
C GLY A 57 -0.29 -12.21 19.68
N ALA A 58 -1.30 -12.79 19.05
CA ALA A 58 -2.69 -12.32 19.14
C ALA A 58 -3.63 -13.31 19.84
N ASN A 59 -3.14 -14.45 20.29
CA ASN A 59 -3.96 -15.51 20.89
C ASN A 59 -4.74 -15.07 22.14
N THR A 60 -4.23 -14.10 22.89
CA THR A 60 -4.82 -13.60 24.15
C THR A 60 -5.41 -12.21 24.03
N LEU A 61 -5.35 -11.60 22.86
CA LEU A 61 -5.83 -10.24 22.62
C LEU A 61 -7.33 -10.23 22.30
N SER A 62 -8.04 -9.23 22.82
CA SER A 62 -9.41 -8.98 22.39
C SER A 62 -9.45 -8.40 20.98
N LEU A 63 -10.60 -8.49 20.31
CA LEU A 63 -10.80 -7.83 19.01
C LEU A 63 -10.59 -6.30 19.05
N ALA A 64 -10.87 -5.69 20.20
CA ALA A 64 -10.62 -4.26 20.40
C ALA A 64 -9.12 -3.98 20.45
N ASP A 65 -8.34 -4.77 21.20
CA ASP A 65 -6.89 -4.63 21.26
C ASP A 65 -6.24 -4.85 19.89
N ILE A 66 -6.68 -5.89 19.15
CA ILE A 66 -6.20 -6.15 17.79
C ILE A 66 -6.43 -4.94 16.87
N ARG A 67 -7.64 -4.36 16.89
CA ARG A 67 -7.96 -3.17 16.11
C ARG A 67 -7.09 -1.98 16.49
N THR A 68 -6.92 -1.74 17.80
CA THR A 68 -6.07 -0.65 18.30
C THR A 68 -4.62 -0.81 17.85
N LEU A 69 -4.07 -2.03 17.94
CA LEU A 69 -2.70 -2.31 17.48
C LEU A 69 -2.53 -2.12 15.98
N MET A 70 -3.53 -2.50 15.17
CA MET A 70 -3.46 -2.39 13.72
C MET A 70 -3.72 -0.98 13.19
N SER A 71 -4.64 -0.22 13.79
CA SER A 71 -5.14 1.03 13.23
C SER A 71 -5.46 2.15 14.23
N GLY A 72 -5.36 1.90 15.55
CA GLY A 72 -5.62 2.90 16.60
C GLY A 72 -4.52 3.95 16.72
N LEU A 73 -4.79 4.99 17.50
CA LEU A 73 -3.79 6.00 17.84
C LEU A 73 -2.69 5.41 18.73
N PRO A 74 -1.45 5.92 18.68
CA PRO A 74 -0.34 5.41 19.48
C PRO A 74 -0.61 5.46 20.99
N GLU A 75 -1.28 6.50 21.44
CA GLU A 75 -1.63 6.70 22.85
C GLU A 75 -2.61 5.64 23.38
N GLU A 76 -3.38 5.03 22.49
CA GLU A 76 -4.32 3.95 22.81
C GLU A 76 -3.64 2.57 22.82
N ALA A 77 -2.45 2.46 22.22
CA ALA A 77 -1.75 1.21 22.09
C ALA A 77 -0.99 0.85 23.38
N ARG A 78 -1.13 -0.40 23.81
CA ARG A 78 -0.36 -0.94 24.93
C ARG A 78 0.95 -1.52 24.44
N SER A 79 2.01 -1.41 25.21
CA SER A 79 3.25 -2.13 24.93
C SER A 79 2.96 -3.64 24.94
N VAL A 80 3.18 -4.29 23.82
CA VAL A 80 2.96 -5.73 23.64
C VAL A 80 4.27 -6.41 23.29
N PRO A 81 4.48 -7.65 23.75
CA PRO A 81 5.68 -8.40 23.42
C PRO A 81 5.70 -8.71 21.91
N VAL A 82 6.87 -8.52 21.32
CA VAL A 82 7.13 -8.81 19.90
C VAL A 82 7.89 -10.13 19.80
N GLU A 83 7.53 -10.94 18.83
CA GLU A 83 8.26 -12.15 18.49
C GLU A 83 9.33 -11.86 17.44
N ASP A 84 10.55 -12.33 17.68
CA ASP A 84 11.69 -12.11 16.78
C ASP A 84 11.75 -13.07 15.58
N SER A 85 10.90 -14.10 15.56
CA SER A 85 10.88 -15.10 14.49
C SER A 85 10.01 -14.65 13.30
N LEU A 86 10.61 -13.94 12.35
CA LEU A 86 9.94 -13.59 11.08
C LEU A 86 10.10 -14.73 10.06
N SER A 87 9.01 -14.99 9.31
CA SER A 87 9.02 -15.83 8.13
C SER A 87 9.19 -15.00 6.87
N PRO A 88 9.80 -15.53 5.80
CA PRO A 88 9.81 -14.85 4.49
C PRO A 88 8.41 -14.48 3.98
N LEU A 89 7.38 -15.22 4.38
CA LEU A 89 5.99 -14.96 4.00
C LEU A 89 5.40 -13.72 4.71
N ASP A 90 5.97 -13.28 5.83
CA ASP A 90 5.48 -12.08 6.54
C ASP A 90 5.69 -10.82 5.72
N SER A 91 6.85 -10.69 5.09
CA SER A 91 7.12 -9.58 4.18
C SER A 91 6.17 -9.60 2.99
N LEU A 92 5.96 -10.77 2.39
CA LEU A 92 5.02 -10.94 1.27
C LEU A 92 3.58 -10.64 1.66
N ALA A 93 3.17 -10.97 2.90
CA ALA A 93 1.86 -10.63 3.42
C ALA A 93 1.66 -9.12 3.51
N ILE A 94 2.63 -8.39 4.04
CA ILE A 94 2.58 -6.92 4.10
C ILE A 94 2.62 -6.31 2.69
N ASP A 95 3.44 -6.84 1.78
CA ASP A 95 3.50 -6.37 0.40
C ASP A 95 2.15 -6.55 -0.31
N LEU A 96 1.49 -7.69 -0.13
CA LEU A 96 0.14 -7.94 -0.67
C LEU A 96 -0.88 -6.93 -0.14
N VAL A 97 -0.84 -6.62 1.17
CA VAL A 97 -1.71 -5.63 1.80
C VAL A 97 -1.47 -4.24 1.24
N LYS A 98 -0.19 -3.84 1.05
CA LYS A 98 0.17 -2.55 0.44
C LYS A 98 -0.28 -2.47 -1.01
N MET A 99 -0.09 -3.54 -1.80
CA MET A 99 -0.58 -3.60 -3.19
C MET A 99 -2.09 -3.43 -3.26
N ALA A 100 -2.83 -3.99 -2.31
CA ALA A 100 -4.27 -3.81 -2.18
C ALA A 100 -4.68 -2.41 -1.67
N LYS A 101 -3.71 -1.52 -1.37
CA LYS A 101 -3.92 -0.17 -0.80
C LYS A 101 -4.72 -0.19 0.50
N LEU A 102 -4.52 -1.23 1.29
CA LEU A 102 -5.11 -1.40 2.61
C LEU A 102 -4.12 -0.92 3.69
N LEU A 103 -4.59 -0.82 4.94
CA LEU A 103 -3.69 -0.52 6.06
C LEU A 103 -2.59 -1.57 6.12
N PRO A 104 -1.29 -1.19 6.19
CA PRO A 104 -0.18 -2.13 6.09
C PRO A 104 0.05 -2.91 7.41
N SER A 105 -0.96 -3.61 7.83
CA SER A 105 -0.96 -4.57 8.91
C SER A 105 -1.83 -5.76 8.53
N ALA A 106 -1.51 -6.95 9.00
CA ALA A 106 -2.23 -8.17 8.68
C ALA A 106 -2.40 -9.04 9.92
N LEU A 107 -3.56 -9.68 10.02
CA LEU A 107 -3.75 -10.79 10.97
C LEU A 107 -3.36 -12.08 10.26
N VAL A 108 -2.41 -12.79 10.81
CA VAL A 108 -1.82 -13.99 10.21
C VAL A 108 -2.07 -15.19 11.12
N ILE A 109 -2.42 -16.29 10.50
CA ILE A 109 -2.60 -17.58 11.18
C ILE A 109 -1.61 -18.56 10.58
N ASP A 110 -0.73 -19.09 11.41
CA ASP A 110 0.11 -20.21 11.02
C ASP A 110 -0.70 -21.50 11.06
N MET A 111 -0.75 -22.21 9.94
CA MET A 111 -1.48 -23.46 9.79
C MET A 111 -0.52 -24.59 9.46
N GLY A 112 -0.54 -25.64 10.26
CA GLY A 112 0.31 -26.84 10.09
C GLY A 112 -0.36 -27.87 9.17
N PHE A 113 -0.17 -27.77 7.85
CA PHE A 113 -0.55 -28.84 6.94
C PHE A 113 0.59 -29.85 6.78
N GLY A 114 0.26 -31.14 6.66
CA GLY A 114 1.24 -32.20 6.46
C GLY A 114 1.92 -32.14 5.08
N ASN A 115 1.21 -31.63 4.07
CA ASN A 115 1.70 -31.47 2.71
C ASN A 115 0.87 -30.42 1.94
N ILE A 116 1.34 -30.09 0.72
CA ILE A 116 0.72 -29.06 -0.13
C ILE A 116 -0.66 -29.48 -0.67
N GLU A 117 -0.88 -30.78 -0.88
CA GLU A 117 -2.15 -31.29 -1.41
C GLU A 117 -3.26 -31.13 -0.36
N GLU A 118 -2.97 -31.47 0.87
CA GLU A 118 -3.88 -31.27 2.01
C GLU A 118 -4.29 -29.79 2.15
N MET A 119 -3.34 -28.87 1.98
CA MET A 119 -3.61 -27.44 1.99
C MET A 119 -4.53 -27.03 0.82
N TYR A 120 -4.27 -27.51 -0.39
CA TYR A 120 -5.10 -27.18 -1.56
C TYR A 120 -6.53 -27.71 -1.39
N ASP A 121 -6.68 -28.94 -0.92
CA ASP A 121 -8.00 -29.52 -0.66
C ASP A 121 -8.74 -28.73 0.43
N TRP A 122 -8.05 -28.37 1.48
CA TRP A 122 -8.63 -27.53 2.54
C TRP A 122 -9.07 -26.16 2.01
N CYS A 123 -8.22 -25.48 1.23
CA CYS A 123 -8.57 -24.20 0.62
C CYS A 123 -9.79 -24.32 -0.28
N LYS A 124 -9.85 -25.35 -1.11
CA LYS A 124 -10.98 -25.64 -2.00
C LYS A 124 -12.28 -25.90 -1.24
N CYS A 125 -12.22 -26.75 -0.23
CA CYS A 125 -13.39 -27.08 0.61
C CYS A 125 -13.94 -25.87 1.38
N ASN A 126 -13.07 -24.90 1.73
CA ASN A 126 -13.45 -23.71 2.48
C ASN A 126 -13.62 -22.45 1.61
N GLY A 127 -13.57 -22.57 0.29
CA GLY A 127 -13.74 -21.44 -0.63
C GLY A 127 -12.66 -20.36 -0.47
N ILE A 128 -11.41 -20.76 -0.13
CA ILE A 128 -10.30 -19.86 0.14
C ILE A 128 -9.37 -19.83 -1.07
N LEU A 129 -9.06 -18.61 -1.53
CA LEU A 129 -8.04 -18.43 -2.55
C LEU A 129 -6.66 -18.68 -1.94
N HIS A 130 -5.81 -19.38 -2.65
CA HIS A 130 -4.39 -19.53 -2.32
C HIS A 130 -3.53 -18.75 -3.29
N LEU A 131 -2.43 -18.20 -2.79
CA LEU A 131 -1.44 -17.48 -3.57
C LEU A 131 -0.05 -17.99 -3.18
N ALA A 132 0.70 -18.53 -4.15
CA ALA A 132 2.09 -18.86 -3.94
C ALA A 132 2.94 -17.59 -3.80
N GLY A 133 3.87 -17.54 -2.84
CA GLY A 133 4.72 -16.37 -2.64
C GLY A 133 5.51 -15.99 -3.91
N LYS A 134 5.93 -16.98 -4.70
CA LYS A 134 6.57 -16.75 -6.00
C LYS A 134 5.67 -15.97 -6.96
N ALA A 135 4.38 -16.26 -7.00
CA ALA A 135 3.45 -15.55 -7.90
C ALA A 135 3.35 -14.06 -7.58
N LEU A 136 3.42 -13.68 -6.29
CA LEU A 136 3.45 -12.29 -5.88
C LEU A 136 4.76 -11.61 -6.31
N THR A 137 5.90 -12.28 -6.14
CA THR A 137 7.21 -11.78 -6.58
C THR A 137 7.25 -11.61 -8.10
N ASP A 138 6.79 -12.59 -8.86
CA ASP A 138 6.73 -12.54 -10.32
C ASP A 138 5.83 -11.37 -10.77
N TYR A 139 4.66 -11.19 -10.15
CA TYR A 139 3.76 -10.07 -10.43
C TYR A 139 4.43 -8.71 -10.29
N THR A 140 5.21 -8.51 -9.22
CA THR A 140 5.91 -7.23 -9.01
C THR A 140 7.04 -7.01 -10.01
N GLN A 141 7.70 -8.08 -10.50
CA GLN A 141 8.75 -7.99 -11.51
C GLN A 141 8.20 -7.76 -12.93
N GLU A 142 6.97 -8.18 -13.20
CA GLU A 142 6.30 -7.96 -14.50
C GLU A 142 5.72 -6.56 -14.66
N TYR A 143 5.90 -5.69 -13.66
CA TYR A 143 5.45 -4.30 -13.73
C TYR A 143 6.30 -3.50 -14.71
N VAL A 144 5.96 -3.59 -15.99
CA VAL A 144 6.61 -2.86 -17.07
C VAL A 144 5.60 -1.92 -17.73
N LEU A 145 5.89 -0.63 -17.69
CA LEU A 145 5.09 0.39 -18.35
C LEU A 145 5.33 0.38 -19.86
N GLN A 146 4.24 0.37 -20.63
CA GLN A 146 4.26 0.48 -22.08
C GLN A 146 3.46 1.70 -22.51
N GLU A 147 3.96 2.40 -23.51
CA GLU A 147 3.20 3.46 -24.15
C GLU A 147 1.96 2.87 -24.83
N VAL A 148 0.80 3.45 -24.53
CA VAL A 148 -0.48 3.05 -25.12
C VAL A 148 -0.88 3.98 -26.25
N CYS A 149 -0.75 5.29 -26.01
CA CYS A 149 -1.08 6.33 -27.00
C CYS A 149 -0.42 7.65 -26.63
N ARG A 150 -0.41 8.55 -27.60
CA ARG A 150 0.03 9.94 -27.43
C ARG A 150 -0.81 10.89 -28.26
N SER A 151 -0.92 12.15 -27.81
CA SER A 151 -1.60 13.21 -28.53
C SER A 151 -1.01 14.56 -28.18
N ASP A 152 -1.23 15.55 -29.06
CA ASP A 152 -1.03 16.95 -28.69
C ASP A 152 -2.01 17.30 -27.56
N LEU A 153 -1.57 18.16 -26.65
CA LEU A 153 -2.31 18.65 -25.50
C LEU A 153 -2.16 20.17 -25.41
N TYR A 154 -3.27 20.87 -25.30
CA TYR A 154 -3.27 22.33 -25.18
C TYR A 154 -3.56 22.67 -23.70
N LEU A 155 -2.55 23.18 -23.02
CA LEU A 155 -2.64 23.61 -21.62
C LEU A 155 -2.66 25.14 -21.56
N GLN A 156 -3.34 25.67 -20.55
CA GLN A 156 -3.32 27.09 -20.26
C GLN A 156 -1.90 27.52 -19.85
N ASP A 157 -1.45 28.68 -20.32
CA ASP A 157 -0.15 29.27 -20.01
C ASP A 157 1.07 28.37 -20.29
N SER A 158 0.96 27.49 -21.28
CA SER A 158 2.01 26.55 -21.65
C SER A 158 2.37 26.64 -23.13
N LEU A 159 3.57 26.17 -23.44
CA LEU A 159 4.01 25.92 -24.81
C LEU A 159 3.19 24.76 -25.42
N LYS A 160 3.33 24.56 -26.76
CA LYS A 160 2.79 23.36 -27.40
C LYS A 160 3.23 22.13 -26.60
N SER A 161 2.27 21.35 -26.18
CA SER A 161 2.50 20.22 -25.27
C SER A 161 1.97 18.94 -25.87
N LYS A 162 2.45 17.80 -25.35
CA LYS A 162 1.97 16.46 -25.70
C LYS A 162 1.70 15.67 -24.43
N ILE A 163 0.71 14.81 -24.48
CA ILE A 163 0.47 13.80 -23.45
C ILE A 163 0.80 12.42 -24.00
N ILE A 164 1.50 11.61 -23.22
CA ILE A 164 1.83 10.22 -23.52
C ILE A 164 1.26 9.39 -22.38
N VAL A 165 0.44 8.42 -22.71
CA VAL A 165 -0.21 7.53 -21.75
C VAL A 165 0.56 6.21 -21.66
N TYR A 166 0.89 5.82 -20.45
CA TYR A 166 1.55 4.55 -20.16
C TYR A 166 0.65 3.66 -19.32
N ARG A 167 0.66 2.38 -19.60
CA ARG A 167 -0.07 1.35 -18.86
C ARG A 167 0.83 0.15 -18.61
N SER A 168 0.68 -0.47 -17.43
CA SER A 168 1.28 -1.75 -17.14
C SER A 168 0.46 -2.88 -17.80
N LYS A 169 1.13 -3.97 -18.16
CA LYS A 169 0.47 -5.19 -18.66
C LYS A 169 -0.41 -5.87 -17.62
N ILE A 170 -0.14 -5.64 -16.36
CA ILE A 170 -0.84 -6.29 -15.24
C ILE A 170 -2.08 -5.51 -14.76
N GLY A 171 -2.51 -4.45 -15.48
CA GLY A 171 -3.79 -3.77 -15.21
C GLY A 171 -3.75 -2.69 -14.13
N GLU A 172 -2.58 -2.23 -13.73
CA GLU A 172 -2.42 -1.08 -12.83
C GLU A 172 -2.94 0.23 -13.48
N PRO A 173 -3.18 1.30 -12.69
CA PRO A 173 -3.60 2.58 -13.22
C PRO A 173 -2.65 3.15 -14.28
N GLU A 174 -3.19 3.90 -15.21
CA GLU A 174 -2.39 4.58 -16.23
C GLU A 174 -1.55 5.70 -15.62
N HIS A 175 -0.34 5.87 -16.14
CA HIS A 175 0.55 6.97 -15.83
C HIS A 175 0.71 7.88 -17.04
N TYR A 176 1.03 9.14 -16.82
CA TYR A 176 1.09 10.11 -17.89
C TYR A 176 2.45 10.82 -17.91
N ALA A 177 3.04 10.96 -19.11
CA ALA A 177 4.10 11.91 -19.34
C ALA A 177 3.53 13.10 -20.12
N ILE A 178 3.62 14.30 -19.55
CA ILE A 178 3.21 15.55 -20.17
C ILE A 178 4.49 16.24 -20.60
N VAL A 179 4.74 16.25 -21.90
CA VAL A 179 5.91 16.92 -22.52
C VAL A 179 5.49 18.34 -22.85
N ILE A 180 6.16 19.32 -22.27
CA ILE A 180 5.93 20.75 -22.47
C ILE A 180 7.03 21.30 -23.37
N GLY A 181 6.67 21.95 -24.47
CA GLY A 181 7.61 22.48 -25.43
C GLY A 181 8.44 21.41 -26.14
N GLU A 182 9.68 21.78 -26.47
CA GLU A 182 10.66 20.89 -27.12
C GLU A 182 11.95 20.83 -26.27
N PRO A 183 11.93 20.04 -25.16
CA PRO A 183 13.07 19.99 -24.26
C PRO A 183 14.32 19.42 -24.95
N ALA A 184 15.47 20.02 -24.68
CA ALA A 184 16.76 19.53 -25.18
C ALA A 184 17.09 18.18 -24.52
N ILE A 185 17.48 17.19 -25.34
CA ILE A 185 17.71 15.81 -24.89
C ILE A 185 18.83 15.71 -23.84
N GLU A 186 19.85 16.57 -23.95
CA GLU A 186 21.03 16.54 -23.07
C GLU A 186 20.73 16.97 -21.62
N ASN A 187 19.72 17.81 -21.41
CA ASN A 187 19.39 18.41 -20.10
C ASN A 187 17.88 18.53 -19.88
N ILE A 188 17.18 17.41 -19.91
CA ILE A 188 15.72 17.41 -19.72
C ILE A 188 15.39 17.67 -18.25
N VAL A 189 14.66 18.75 -18.00
CA VAL A 189 14.07 19.01 -16.67
C VAL A 189 12.81 18.16 -16.51
N VAL A 190 12.76 17.37 -15.43
CA VAL A 190 11.67 16.45 -15.15
C VAL A 190 11.07 16.75 -13.78
N ARG A 191 9.76 16.91 -13.73
CA ARG A 191 8.97 16.95 -12.48
C ARG A 191 8.28 15.62 -12.28
N LEU A 192 8.54 14.94 -11.15
CA LEU A 192 7.70 13.85 -10.67
C LEU A 192 6.51 14.43 -9.88
N HIS A 193 5.30 14.11 -10.29
CA HIS A 193 4.08 14.54 -9.63
C HIS A 193 3.18 13.34 -9.31
N SER A 194 2.94 13.10 -8.04
CA SER A 194 2.00 12.08 -7.58
C SER A 194 0.58 12.61 -7.67
N SER A 195 -0.33 11.87 -8.29
CA SER A 195 -1.73 12.28 -8.40
C SER A 195 -2.34 12.62 -7.05
N CYS A 196 -3.11 13.68 -7.03
CA CYS A 196 -3.81 14.15 -5.83
C CYS A 196 -5.22 14.60 -6.19
N TYR A 197 -6.19 13.69 -6.10
CA TYR A 197 -7.58 13.97 -6.45
C TYR A 197 -8.13 15.20 -5.73
N THR A 198 -7.86 15.33 -4.43
CA THR A 198 -8.34 16.45 -3.62
C THR A 198 -7.66 17.78 -4.00
N GLY A 199 -6.36 17.77 -4.24
CA GLY A 199 -5.61 18.97 -4.62
C GLY A 199 -5.78 19.31 -6.09
N ASP A 200 -5.38 18.42 -6.99
CA ASP A 200 -5.28 18.70 -8.42
C ASP A 200 -6.65 18.99 -9.05
N LEU A 201 -7.69 18.19 -8.68
CA LEU A 201 -9.03 18.35 -9.24
C LEU A 201 -9.89 19.32 -8.43
N LEU A 202 -10.02 19.10 -7.13
CA LEU A 202 -10.94 19.85 -6.29
C LEU A 202 -10.37 21.15 -5.72
N GLY A 203 -9.04 21.34 -5.81
CA GLY A 203 -8.38 22.52 -5.26
C GLY A 203 -8.44 22.60 -3.74
N SER A 204 -8.37 21.45 -3.05
CA SER A 204 -8.39 21.38 -1.60
C SER A 204 -7.27 22.23 -0.99
N LEU A 205 -7.58 22.93 0.10
CA LEU A 205 -6.61 23.71 0.87
C LEU A 205 -5.81 22.85 1.88
N SER A 206 -6.12 21.56 1.97
CA SER A 206 -5.38 20.64 2.85
C SER A 206 -4.03 20.17 2.27
N CYS A 207 -3.71 20.57 1.04
CA CYS A 207 -2.42 20.32 0.39
C CYS A 207 -2.14 21.37 -0.68
N ASP A 208 -0.89 21.45 -1.12
CA ASP A 208 -0.42 22.38 -2.15
C ASP A 208 -0.21 21.73 -3.54
N CYS A 209 -0.71 20.49 -3.75
CA CYS A 209 -0.46 19.70 -4.95
C CYS A 209 -0.83 20.45 -6.23
N ARG A 210 -2.04 21.05 -6.28
CA ARG A 210 -2.47 21.84 -7.45
C ARG A 210 -1.52 22.98 -7.76
N SER A 211 -1.10 23.76 -6.76
CA SER A 211 -0.19 24.87 -6.95
C SER A 211 1.19 24.41 -7.44
N GLN A 212 1.67 23.29 -6.90
CA GLN A 212 2.92 22.65 -7.36
C GLN A 212 2.84 22.20 -8.82
N LEU A 213 1.71 21.59 -9.22
CA LEU A 213 1.51 21.16 -10.61
C LEU A 213 1.48 22.34 -11.57
N LEU A 214 0.68 23.37 -11.29
CA LEU A 214 0.56 24.56 -12.13
C LEU A 214 1.89 25.34 -12.20
N THR A 215 2.59 25.47 -11.07
CA THR A 215 3.92 26.09 -11.03
C THR A 215 4.93 25.32 -11.89
N ALA A 216 4.89 23.98 -11.83
CA ALA A 216 5.77 23.15 -12.68
C ALA A 216 5.49 23.37 -14.16
N VAL A 217 4.21 23.40 -14.60
CA VAL A 217 3.84 23.70 -15.98
C VAL A 217 4.45 25.04 -16.44
N LYS A 218 4.25 26.09 -15.62
CA LYS A 218 4.76 27.43 -15.91
C LYS A 218 6.28 27.49 -16.00
N LEU A 219 6.98 26.95 -15.00
CA LEU A 219 8.46 26.95 -14.97
C LEU A 219 9.05 26.19 -16.15
N LEU A 220 8.45 25.05 -16.54
CA LEU A 220 8.92 24.30 -17.70
C LEU A 220 8.66 25.05 -19.00
N ALA A 221 7.55 25.77 -19.13
CA ALA A 221 7.28 26.61 -20.29
C ALA A 221 8.28 27.79 -20.41
N GLU A 222 8.68 28.38 -19.28
CA GLU A 222 9.70 29.47 -19.25
C GLU A 222 11.10 28.95 -19.62
N GLN A 223 11.40 27.66 -19.40
CA GLN A 223 12.70 27.04 -19.72
C GLN A 223 12.79 26.38 -21.10
N ALA A 224 11.92 26.76 -22.03
CA ALA A 224 11.80 26.17 -23.37
C ALA A 224 11.30 24.71 -23.38
N GLY A 225 10.97 24.14 -22.26
CA GLY A 225 10.33 22.82 -22.18
C GLY A 225 10.84 21.91 -21.08
N GLY A 226 10.14 20.79 -20.92
CA GLY A 226 10.46 19.74 -19.96
C GLY A 226 9.36 18.69 -19.88
N ILE A 227 9.43 17.82 -18.89
CA ILE A 227 8.49 16.71 -18.74
C ILE A 227 7.90 16.70 -17.33
N ILE A 228 6.58 16.57 -17.24
CA ILE A 228 5.90 16.21 -15.98
C ILE A 228 5.54 14.72 -16.08
N LEU A 229 6.07 13.92 -15.18
CA LEU A 229 5.62 12.54 -14.98
C LEU A 229 4.52 12.55 -13.92
N TYR A 230 3.27 12.46 -14.39
CA TYR A 230 2.10 12.39 -13.52
C TYR A 230 1.82 10.92 -13.18
N ILE A 231 2.14 10.54 -11.95
CA ILE A 231 2.08 9.17 -11.47
C ILE A 231 0.74 8.94 -10.75
N SER A 232 -0.07 8.02 -11.26
CA SER A 232 -1.36 7.66 -10.67
C SER A 232 -1.19 6.80 -9.41
N GLN A 233 -0.75 7.45 -8.34
CA GLN A 233 -0.49 6.85 -7.04
C GLN A 233 -1.01 7.74 -5.92
N GLU A 234 -2.34 7.85 -5.78
CA GLU A 234 -2.97 8.72 -4.79
C GLU A 234 -2.38 8.52 -3.39
N GLY A 235 -2.13 9.63 -2.67
CA GLY A 235 -1.57 9.61 -1.32
C GLY A 235 -0.15 9.01 -1.28
N ARG A 236 0.68 9.20 -2.30
CA ARG A 236 2.02 8.59 -2.44
C ARG A 236 1.98 7.06 -2.45
N GLY A 237 0.91 6.48 -3.01
CA GLY A 237 0.73 5.03 -3.16
C GLY A 237 -0.18 4.38 -2.13
N ILE A 238 -0.54 5.06 -1.03
CA ILE A 238 -1.44 4.50 0.01
C ILE A 238 -2.91 4.46 -0.40
N GLY A 239 -3.28 5.15 -1.47
CA GLY A 239 -4.64 5.27 -1.96
C GLY A 239 -5.46 6.39 -1.31
N LEU A 240 -6.54 6.80 -2.00
CA LEU A 240 -7.39 7.90 -1.57
C LEU A 240 -8.07 7.63 -0.23
N ALA A 241 -8.55 6.41 -0.01
CA ALA A 241 -9.25 6.05 1.23
C ALA A 241 -8.38 6.29 2.47
N ASN A 242 -7.13 5.82 2.44
CA ASN A 242 -6.20 6.00 3.56
C ASN A 242 -5.79 7.46 3.73
N LYS A 243 -5.62 8.21 2.62
CA LYS A 243 -5.38 9.66 2.68
C LYS A 243 -6.53 10.42 3.36
N ILE A 244 -7.78 10.09 3.05
CA ILE A 244 -8.95 10.74 3.67
C ILE A 244 -9.07 10.35 5.15
N ARG A 245 -8.74 9.11 5.52
CA ARG A 245 -8.63 8.70 6.93
C ARG A 245 -7.57 9.53 7.68
N ALA A 246 -6.40 9.74 7.05
CA ALA A 246 -5.36 10.59 7.62
C ALA A 246 -5.87 12.03 7.84
N TYR A 247 -6.58 12.61 6.88
CA TYR A 247 -7.19 13.94 7.05
C TYR A 247 -8.18 14.00 8.23
N SER A 248 -9.02 12.96 8.39
CA SER A 248 -9.95 12.89 9.52
C SER A 248 -9.24 12.87 10.87
N LEU A 249 -8.13 12.13 10.96
CA LEU A 249 -7.33 12.06 12.18
C LEU A 249 -6.59 13.37 12.47
N GLN A 250 -6.08 14.06 11.44
CA GLN A 250 -5.48 15.38 11.59
C GLN A 250 -6.47 16.42 12.15
N MET A 251 -7.71 16.43 11.63
CA MET A 251 -8.74 17.34 12.11
C MET A 251 -9.11 17.10 13.57
N GLN A 252 -9.03 15.87 14.05
CA GLN A 252 -9.35 15.50 15.43
C GLN A 252 -8.22 15.80 16.41
N ASN A 253 -6.96 15.64 16.01
CA ASN A 253 -5.83 15.59 16.93
C ASN A 253 -4.74 16.65 16.67
N SER A 254 -4.93 17.57 15.71
CA SER A 254 -3.90 18.54 15.27
C SER A 254 -2.54 17.89 14.93
N LEU A 255 -2.53 16.63 14.51
CA LEU A 255 -1.33 15.89 14.18
C LEU A 255 -0.83 16.24 12.77
N ASP A 256 0.49 16.22 12.58
CA ASP A 256 1.11 16.52 11.28
C ASP A 256 0.81 15.42 10.23
N THR A 257 0.57 15.84 8.98
CA THR A 257 0.28 14.96 7.84
C THR A 257 1.43 13.98 7.56
N GLU A 258 2.65 14.43 7.75
CA GLU A 258 3.84 13.65 7.46
C GLU A 258 3.91 12.40 8.34
N TRP A 259 3.57 12.56 9.61
CA TRP A 259 3.53 11.48 10.59
C TRP A 259 2.52 10.37 10.23
N MET A 260 1.37 10.73 9.66
CA MET A 260 0.33 9.77 9.29
C MET A 260 0.62 9.05 7.98
N LEU A 261 1.34 9.69 7.07
CA LEU A 261 1.71 9.10 5.79
C LEU A 261 2.93 8.18 5.90
N THR A 262 3.80 8.37 6.89
CA THR A 262 4.97 7.51 7.13
C THR A 262 4.63 6.19 7.81
N GLY A 263 3.43 6.08 8.42
CA GLY A 263 2.92 4.83 8.98
C GLY A 263 2.50 3.77 7.93
N PHE A 264 2.56 4.13 6.64
CA PHE A 264 2.16 3.27 5.52
C PHE A 264 3.32 2.75 4.69
#